data_87a919cbf31b689d53ac121c1b4d054f
#
_entry.id   87a919cbf31b689d53ac121c1b4d054f
#
_cell.length_a   1.000
_cell.length_b   1.000
_cell.length_c   1.000
_cell.angle_alpha   90.00
_cell.angle_beta   90.00
_cell.angle_gamma   90.00
#
_symmetry.space_group_name_H-M   'P 1'
#
loop_
_entity.id
_entity.type
_entity.pdbx_description
1 polymer ?
#
loop_
_entity_poly.entity_id
_entity_poly.type
_entity_poly.pdbx_seq_one_letter_code
_entity_poly.pdbx_strand_id
1 'polypeptide(L)'
;MPSLAAVRRSISVLALAALAGTALGSPAQAQEEPLPVSVTGPDSVNLSLYQDPNGSTEPQIELGLRAPGEPVPDENGVTYPIHTGDYTVTVDASSLAGVAAVDFSALGGWRGCSVDGLVATCPGTEIYAGEDYNRLGGIRLDVTDESAAGDTGSIRVTAAGEGLAFTGHTVDVLVGGPELLNKQLAEPAGFRAGDTFPAPLGFRNVGGLGGDGVLLRVSGTRGLSFPATFGNCWYDPRDPEDLLGRSEALCVFDGEFAGDAAYGLSVPFPVQTAGFALYDAMSYSFTAVPAAQARELLAQGDHQPGTGPALELVRLPEADPAGYSRWAELDIPTKNTFDLDLTGERLRARQGDTVSVDIGFANHGPAWLALLRSGGEPISFAVDLPPGTTATTVPENCRPGWEGSEADYHCFVGTPVLEDDTRTFTFGLRVDEVIRNATGRAYFPYTMPNEGDPANDSGSIVLNPTRKG
;
A
#
# COMPACT_ATOMS: atom_id res chain seq x y z
N MET A 1 -7.65 50.89 -7.26
CA MET A 1 -7.08 52.24 -7.37
C MET A 1 -6.48 52.65 -6.03
N PRO A 2 -5.30 53.22 -5.91
CA PRO A 2 -4.29 53.65 -6.87
C PRO A 2 -2.98 52.85 -6.70
N SER A 3 -1.92 52.95 -7.41
CA SER A 3 -1.26 53.84 -8.38
C SER A 3 0.17 53.27 -8.57
N LEU A 4 0.54 53.17 -9.79
CA LEU A 4 1.88 52.81 -10.28
C LEU A 4 2.90 53.93 -9.95
N ALA A 5 4.13 53.56 -9.58
CA ALA A 5 5.29 54.42 -9.68
C ALA A 5 6.43 53.70 -10.36
N ALA A 6 6.74 54.09 -11.56
CA ALA A 6 7.88 53.71 -12.37
C ALA A 6 9.13 54.47 -11.92
N VAL A 7 10.26 53.76 -11.78
CA VAL A 7 11.59 54.36 -11.66
C VAL A 7 12.45 53.92 -12.85
N ARG A 8 12.65 54.86 -13.77
CA ARG A 8 13.66 54.83 -14.81
C ARG A 8 15.03 55.05 -14.17
N ARG A 9 16.03 54.24 -14.50
CA ARG A 9 17.44 54.58 -14.32
C ARG A 9 18.20 54.41 -15.65
N SER A 10 18.89 55.46 -15.92
CA SER A 10 19.60 55.78 -17.15
C SER A 10 20.84 54.94 -17.39
N ILE A 11 21.09 54.63 -18.66
CA ILE A 11 22.28 54.02 -19.20
C ILE A 11 23.34 55.11 -19.44
N SER A 12 24.53 54.96 -18.87
CA SER A 12 25.69 55.74 -19.26
C SER A 12 26.64 54.84 -20.06
N VAL A 13 26.79 55.18 -21.32
CA VAL A 13 27.78 54.60 -22.25
C VAL A 13 29.10 55.27 -22.01
N LEU A 14 30.16 54.52 -21.69
CA LEU A 14 31.55 54.95 -21.79
C LEU A 14 32.24 54.03 -22.80
N ALA A 15 32.57 54.61 -23.96
CA ALA A 15 33.43 54.02 -24.94
C ALA A 15 34.91 54.28 -24.57
N LEU A 16 35.70 53.22 -24.46
CA LEU A 16 37.18 53.32 -24.51
C LEU A 16 37.70 52.31 -25.55
N ALA A 17 38.28 52.86 -26.58
CA ALA A 17 39.07 52.12 -27.55
C ALA A 17 40.47 51.92 -27.00
N ALA A 18 41.01 50.72 -27.08
CA ALA A 18 42.47 50.49 -27.04
C ALA A 18 42.88 49.12 -27.65
N LEU A 19 43.62 49.19 -28.72
CA LEU A 19 44.79 48.43 -29.13
C LEU A 19 44.68 46.87 -29.21
N ALA A 20 44.76 46.45 -30.47
CA ALA A 20 45.10 45.11 -30.92
C ALA A 20 46.46 44.61 -30.39
N GLY A 21 46.39 43.51 -29.62
CA GLY A 21 47.53 42.61 -29.37
C GLY A 21 47.14 41.21 -29.79
N THR A 22 47.56 40.73 -30.91
CA THR A 22 47.39 39.35 -31.35
C THR A 22 48.28 38.44 -30.54
N ALA A 23 47.80 37.97 -29.38
CA ALA A 23 48.30 36.78 -28.74
C ALA A 23 47.49 35.59 -29.29
N LEU A 24 48.14 34.73 -30.06
CA LEU A 24 47.61 33.38 -30.36
C LEU A 24 47.55 32.58 -29.04
N GLY A 25 46.51 32.81 -28.27
CA GLY A 25 46.13 31.94 -27.14
C GLY A 25 45.56 30.66 -27.72
N SER A 26 46.17 29.52 -27.40
CA SER A 26 45.58 28.21 -27.58
C SER A 26 44.15 28.26 -27.02
N PRO A 27 43.16 27.65 -27.69
CA PRO A 27 41.81 27.57 -27.13
C PRO A 27 41.93 26.86 -25.76
N ALA A 28 41.60 27.57 -24.70
CA ALA A 28 41.37 26.92 -23.43
C ALA A 28 40.28 25.85 -23.70
N GLN A 29 40.65 24.59 -23.63
CA GLN A 29 39.67 23.51 -23.61
C GLN A 29 38.72 23.84 -22.43
N ALA A 30 37.47 24.09 -22.74
CA ALA A 30 36.46 24.16 -21.73
C ALA A 30 36.50 22.80 -21.02
N GLN A 31 37.00 22.78 -19.80
CA GLN A 31 36.92 21.60 -18.96
C GLN A 31 35.44 21.38 -18.73
N GLU A 32 34.87 20.30 -19.27
CA GLU A 32 33.47 19.90 -18.95
C GLU A 32 33.34 19.80 -17.43
N GLU A 33 32.34 20.45 -16.88
CA GLU A 33 32.05 20.33 -15.44
C GLU A 33 31.75 18.87 -15.12
N PRO A 34 32.38 18.30 -14.09
CA PRO A 34 32.11 16.91 -13.70
C PRO A 34 30.63 16.70 -13.41
N LEU A 35 30.06 15.58 -13.91
CA LEU A 35 28.66 15.21 -13.67
C LEU A 35 28.45 14.99 -12.16
N PRO A 36 27.54 15.73 -11.49
CA PRO A 36 27.26 15.52 -10.09
C PRO A 36 26.48 14.23 -9.90
N VAL A 37 26.94 13.37 -8.98
CA VAL A 37 26.30 12.10 -8.62
C VAL A 37 26.26 11.97 -7.12
N SER A 38 25.11 11.72 -6.53
CA SER A 38 24.98 11.46 -5.09
C SER A 38 24.77 9.98 -4.83
N VAL A 39 25.40 9.47 -3.78
CA VAL A 39 25.07 8.16 -3.23
C VAL A 39 23.76 8.28 -2.48
N THR A 40 22.85 7.31 -2.66
CA THR A 40 21.54 7.23 -1.98
C THR A 40 21.47 6.01 -1.10
N GLY A 41 20.69 6.13 -0.02
CA GLY A 41 20.43 5.07 0.96
C GLY A 41 19.67 5.63 2.14
N PRO A 42 19.31 4.81 3.14
CA PRO A 42 18.73 5.29 4.39
C PRO A 42 19.77 6.07 5.19
N ASP A 43 19.34 7.10 5.92
CA ASP A 43 20.22 7.85 6.82
C ASP A 43 20.61 7.06 8.08
N SER A 44 19.74 6.15 8.51
CA SER A 44 19.97 5.31 9.68
C SER A 44 19.27 3.97 9.60
N VAL A 45 19.79 2.97 10.32
CA VAL A 45 19.16 1.67 10.50
C VAL A 45 19.24 1.26 11.98
N ASN A 46 18.16 0.66 12.48
CA ASN A 46 18.12 0.05 13.81
C ASN A 46 18.22 -1.47 13.66
N LEU A 47 19.23 -2.07 14.30
CA LEU A 47 19.38 -3.51 14.37
C LEU A 47 18.61 -4.05 15.57
N SER A 48 17.65 -4.91 15.29
CA SER A 48 16.86 -5.55 16.33
C SER A 48 17.69 -6.56 17.13
N LEU A 49 17.60 -6.50 18.44
CA LEU A 49 18.04 -7.58 19.32
C LEU A 49 16.96 -8.66 19.50
N TYR A 50 15.74 -8.36 19.07
CA TYR A 50 14.64 -9.30 19.13
C TYR A 50 14.66 -10.23 17.92
N GLN A 51 14.82 -11.53 18.19
CA GLN A 51 14.68 -12.56 17.16
C GLN A 51 13.21 -12.98 17.06
N ASP A 52 12.56 -12.64 15.96
CA ASP A 52 11.19 -13.05 15.68
C ASP A 52 11.15 -14.57 15.50
N PRO A 53 10.39 -15.33 16.33
CA PRO A 53 10.28 -16.79 16.20
C PRO A 53 9.67 -17.23 14.86
N ASN A 54 9.02 -16.33 14.12
CA ASN A 54 8.44 -16.59 12.79
C ASN A 54 9.40 -16.26 11.65
N GLY A 55 10.64 -15.95 11.93
CA GLY A 55 11.67 -15.55 10.98
C GLY A 55 11.68 -14.03 10.77
N SER A 56 12.77 -13.37 11.18
CA SER A 56 12.98 -11.97 10.84
C SER A 56 13.49 -11.85 9.42
N THR A 57 13.01 -10.85 8.70
CA THR A 57 13.73 -10.34 7.54
C THR A 57 14.96 -9.62 8.07
N GLU A 58 16.15 -10.12 7.72
CA GLU A 58 17.42 -9.45 8.04
C GLU A 58 17.34 -8.00 7.52
N PRO A 59 17.75 -7.01 8.32
CA PRO A 59 17.81 -5.63 7.86
C PRO A 59 18.64 -5.54 6.59
N GLN A 60 18.06 -5.02 5.53
CA GLN A 60 18.76 -4.79 4.28
C GLN A 60 18.85 -3.29 4.03
N ILE A 61 20.08 -2.79 3.85
CA ILE A 61 20.35 -1.42 3.46
C ILE A 61 20.49 -1.40 1.94
N GLU A 62 19.52 -0.83 1.24
CA GLU A 62 19.60 -0.63 -0.19
C GLU A 62 20.40 0.64 -0.49
N LEU A 63 21.41 0.51 -1.34
CA LEU A 63 22.24 1.61 -1.81
C LEU A 63 22.03 1.85 -3.31
N GLY A 64 22.11 3.11 -3.71
CA GLY A 64 22.01 3.53 -5.10
C GLY A 64 22.87 4.73 -5.41
N LEU A 65 22.83 5.16 -6.67
CA LEU A 65 23.41 6.41 -7.12
C LEU A 65 22.30 7.23 -7.79
N ARG A 66 22.30 8.52 -7.57
CA ARG A 66 21.38 9.47 -8.22
C ARG A 66 22.17 10.49 -9.01
N ALA A 67 21.89 10.57 -10.29
CA ALA A 67 22.40 11.60 -11.19
C ALA A 67 21.28 12.57 -11.62
N PRO A 68 21.59 13.77 -12.13
CA PRO A 68 20.60 14.73 -12.60
C PRO A 68 19.72 14.20 -13.73
N GLY A 69 18.48 14.69 -13.79
CA GLY A 69 17.51 14.38 -14.84
C GLY A 69 16.67 13.13 -14.51
N GLU A 70 15.79 12.83 -15.44
CA GLU A 70 14.95 11.63 -15.41
C GLU A 70 15.34 10.71 -16.56
N PRO A 71 15.24 9.37 -16.40
CA PRO A 71 15.52 8.44 -17.47
C PRO A 71 14.48 8.59 -18.60
N VAL A 72 14.95 8.89 -19.81
CA VAL A 72 14.10 9.05 -20.98
C VAL A 72 14.36 7.89 -21.92
N PRO A 73 13.47 6.90 -22.05
CA PRO A 73 13.60 5.82 -23.01
C PRO A 73 13.43 6.35 -24.44
N ASP A 74 14.13 5.75 -25.40
CA ASP A 74 13.94 6.01 -26.81
C ASP A 74 12.60 5.43 -27.34
N GLU A 75 12.37 5.56 -28.64
CA GLU A 75 11.15 5.04 -29.31
C GLU A 75 10.99 3.51 -29.21
N ASN A 76 12.05 2.78 -28.85
CA ASN A 76 12.06 1.33 -28.64
C ASN A 76 12.00 0.96 -27.15
N GLY A 77 11.87 1.95 -26.24
CA GLY A 77 11.84 1.74 -24.81
C GLY A 77 13.23 1.52 -24.16
N VAL A 78 14.32 1.84 -24.87
CA VAL A 78 15.70 1.67 -24.37
C VAL A 78 16.16 2.96 -23.69
N THR A 79 16.65 2.84 -22.46
CA THR A 79 17.27 3.94 -21.71
C THR A 79 18.79 3.86 -21.87
N TYR A 80 19.42 4.99 -22.17
CA TYR A 80 20.87 5.11 -22.37
C TYR A 80 21.54 5.78 -21.17
N PRO A 81 22.81 5.39 -20.84
CA PRO A 81 23.59 6.06 -19.82
C PRO A 81 23.91 7.51 -20.25
N ILE A 82 23.89 8.42 -19.29
CA ILE A 82 24.30 9.82 -19.46
C ILE A 82 25.80 10.01 -19.27
N HIS A 83 26.50 9.04 -18.68
CA HIS A 83 27.95 8.96 -18.57
C HIS A 83 28.40 7.51 -18.74
N THR A 84 29.52 7.34 -19.48
CA THR A 84 30.19 6.05 -19.66
C THR A 84 31.64 6.23 -19.32
N GLY A 85 32.13 5.49 -18.34
CA GLY A 85 33.51 5.57 -17.84
C GLY A 85 33.66 4.82 -16.52
N ASP A 86 34.87 4.36 -16.26
CA ASP A 86 35.13 3.59 -15.04
C ASP A 86 34.99 4.47 -13.79
N TYR A 87 34.28 3.95 -12.83
CA TYR A 87 34.20 4.51 -11.47
C TYR A 87 34.23 3.39 -10.41
N THR A 88 34.53 3.77 -9.20
CA THR A 88 34.61 2.83 -8.07
C THR A 88 33.77 3.37 -6.91
N VAL A 89 32.94 2.53 -6.34
CA VAL A 89 32.22 2.79 -5.09
C VAL A 89 32.89 2.01 -3.97
N THR A 90 33.21 2.68 -2.88
CA THR A 90 33.76 2.08 -1.65
C THR A 90 32.74 2.16 -0.55
N VAL A 91 32.41 1.01 0.03
CA VAL A 91 31.52 0.87 1.17
C VAL A 91 32.37 0.43 2.35
N ASP A 92 32.54 1.31 3.32
CA ASP A 92 33.35 1.11 4.50
C ASP A 92 32.44 0.96 5.75
N ALA A 93 32.34 -0.26 6.24
CA ALA A 93 31.62 -0.63 7.45
C ALA A 93 32.57 -0.94 8.63
N SER A 94 33.83 -0.51 8.58
CA SER A 94 34.85 -0.84 9.58
C SER A 94 34.46 -0.43 11.01
N SER A 95 33.63 0.60 11.16
CA SER A 95 33.13 1.03 12.48
C SER A 95 32.13 0.06 13.12
N LEU A 96 31.63 -0.93 12.34
CA LEU A 96 30.73 -1.98 12.82
C LEU A 96 31.48 -3.20 13.41
N ALA A 97 32.82 -3.17 13.43
CA ALA A 97 33.62 -4.24 14.08
C ALA A 97 33.22 -4.42 15.54
N GLY A 98 32.71 -5.59 15.92
CA GLY A 98 32.20 -5.86 17.27
C GLY A 98 30.82 -5.29 17.59
N VAL A 99 30.21 -4.58 16.63
CA VAL A 99 28.85 -4.02 16.75
C VAL A 99 27.84 -4.87 15.99
N ALA A 100 28.18 -5.27 14.75
CA ALA A 100 27.29 -6.07 13.90
C ALA A 100 28.08 -6.91 12.90
N ALA A 101 27.51 -8.02 12.49
CA ALA A 101 27.96 -8.76 11.32
C ALA A 101 27.48 -8.05 10.05
N VAL A 102 28.34 -8.01 9.03
CA VAL A 102 28.05 -7.34 7.75
C VAL A 102 28.20 -8.35 6.61
N ASP A 103 27.15 -8.49 5.81
CA ASP A 103 27.17 -9.32 4.60
C ASP A 103 26.98 -8.43 3.35
N PHE A 104 28.01 -8.40 2.51
CA PHE A 104 28.04 -7.67 1.25
C PHE A 104 27.61 -8.52 0.04
N SER A 105 27.14 -9.74 0.24
CA SER A 105 26.87 -10.70 -0.86
C SER A 105 25.83 -10.20 -1.88
N ALA A 106 24.91 -9.32 -1.46
CA ALA A 106 23.90 -8.71 -2.32
C ALA A 106 24.34 -7.36 -2.93
N LEU A 107 25.57 -6.90 -2.64
CA LEU A 107 26.11 -5.65 -3.16
C LEU A 107 26.79 -5.88 -4.53
N GLY A 108 26.68 -4.92 -5.44
CA GLY A 108 27.35 -4.93 -6.74
C GLY A 108 26.68 -5.79 -7.81
N GLY A 109 25.58 -6.44 -7.53
CA GLY A 109 24.82 -7.27 -8.48
C GLY A 109 25.70 -8.28 -9.21
N TRP A 110 25.55 -8.37 -10.54
CA TRP A 110 26.29 -9.33 -11.38
C TRP A 110 27.75 -8.94 -11.69
N ARG A 111 28.20 -7.70 -11.38
CA ARG A 111 29.61 -7.29 -11.54
C ARG A 111 30.48 -7.68 -10.36
N GLY A 112 29.85 -7.96 -9.22
CA GLY A 112 30.50 -8.31 -7.97
C GLY A 112 31.34 -7.18 -7.39
N CYS A 113 31.50 -7.19 -6.08
CA CYS A 113 32.43 -6.32 -5.36
C CYS A 113 33.59 -7.16 -4.85
N SER A 114 34.77 -6.58 -4.71
CA SER A 114 35.85 -7.16 -3.92
C SER A 114 35.65 -6.76 -2.47
N VAL A 115 35.78 -7.71 -1.55
CA VAL A 115 35.58 -7.49 -0.11
C VAL A 115 36.89 -7.81 0.61
N ASP A 116 37.34 -6.86 1.42
CA ASP A 116 38.48 -7.01 2.34
C ASP A 116 38.03 -6.62 3.77
N GLY A 117 37.78 -7.63 4.58
CA GLY A 117 37.23 -7.45 5.93
C GLY A 117 35.84 -6.79 5.87
N LEU A 118 35.72 -5.61 6.44
CA LEU A 118 34.48 -4.81 6.48
C LEU A 118 34.45 -3.69 5.41
N VAL A 119 35.25 -3.80 4.38
CA VAL A 119 35.29 -2.85 3.28
C VAL A 119 34.99 -3.56 1.96
N ALA A 120 33.97 -3.09 1.25
CA ALA A 120 33.66 -3.56 -0.08
C ALA A 120 34.00 -2.47 -1.13
N THR A 121 34.56 -2.91 -2.27
CA THR A 121 34.92 -2.06 -3.40
C THR A 121 34.24 -2.58 -4.66
N CYS A 122 33.35 -1.77 -5.23
CA CYS A 122 32.46 -2.14 -6.33
C CYS A 122 32.79 -1.33 -7.59
N PRO A 123 33.17 -1.96 -8.71
CA PRO A 123 33.38 -1.27 -9.98
C PRO A 123 32.05 -0.93 -10.66
N GLY A 124 32.02 0.22 -11.33
CA GLY A 124 30.93 0.62 -12.21
C GLY A 124 31.46 1.26 -13.50
N THR A 125 30.63 1.31 -14.54
CA THR A 125 31.03 1.85 -15.85
C THR A 125 30.00 2.75 -16.51
N GLU A 126 28.79 2.80 -15.99
CA GLU A 126 27.67 3.53 -16.59
C GLU A 126 26.88 4.23 -15.49
N ILE A 127 26.50 5.49 -15.75
CA ILE A 127 25.57 6.26 -14.90
C ILE A 127 24.39 6.67 -15.77
N TYR A 128 23.18 6.41 -15.28
CA TYR A 128 21.93 6.80 -15.90
C TYR A 128 21.34 8.04 -15.22
N ALA A 129 20.47 8.77 -15.91
CA ALA A 129 19.71 9.84 -15.27
C ALA A 129 18.80 9.28 -14.18
N GLY A 130 18.57 10.02 -13.11
CA GLY A 130 17.77 9.60 -11.97
C GLY A 130 18.46 8.54 -11.10
N GLU A 131 17.67 7.68 -10.48
CA GLU A 131 18.13 6.66 -9.52
C GLU A 131 17.80 5.22 -9.97
N ASP A 132 16.72 5.01 -10.70
CA ASP A 132 16.11 3.69 -10.97
C ASP A 132 17.07 2.65 -11.56
N TYR A 133 17.99 3.08 -12.42
CA TYR A 133 18.95 2.21 -13.12
C TYR A 133 20.33 2.15 -12.44
N ASN A 134 20.53 2.91 -11.35
CA ASN A 134 21.82 3.07 -10.69
C ASN A 134 21.89 2.34 -9.35
N ARG A 135 21.21 1.21 -9.21
CA ARG A 135 21.21 0.43 -7.96
C ARG A 135 22.56 -0.21 -7.72
N LEU A 136 23.12 -0.03 -6.54
CA LEU A 136 24.33 -0.68 -6.09
C LEU A 136 24.06 -2.04 -5.44
N GLY A 137 22.83 -2.27 -4.97
CA GLY A 137 22.43 -3.47 -4.26
C GLY A 137 22.33 -3.26 -2.76
N GLY A 138 22.17 -4.36 -2.02
CA GLY A 138 21.90 -4.34 -0.58
C GLY A 138 23.05 -4.82 0.29
N ILE A 139 23.08 -4.32 1.51
CA ILE A 139 23.94 -4.79 2.59
C ILE A 139 23.05 -5.39 3.65
N ARG A 140 23.38 -6.60 4.09
CA ARG A 140 22.71 -7.24 5.22
C ARG A 140 23.51 -7.00 6.48
N LEU A 141 22.80 -6.66 7.56
CA LEU A 141 23.37 -6.50 8.87
C LEU A 141 22.67 -7.45 9.82
N ASP A 142 23.44 -8.08 10.69
CA ASP A 142 22.92 -8.94 11.75
C ASP A 142 23.60 -8.65 13.06
N VAL A 143 22.91 -8.89 14.17
CA VAL A 143 23.50 -8.82 15.50
C VAL A 143 24.40 -10.04 15.74
N THR A 144 25.42 -9.85 16.57
CA THR A 144 26.32 -10.90 17.01
C THR A 144 26.14 -11.15 18.50
N ASP A 145 26.77 -12.20 19.04
CA ASP A 145 26.79 -12.44 20.48
C ASP A 145 27.45 -11.31 21.29
N GLU A 146 28.22 -10.44 20.61
CA GLU A 146 28.92 -9.29 21.24
C GLU A 146 28.07 -8.01 21.18
N SER A 147 27.03 -7.97 20.35
CA SER A 147 26.16 -6.81 20.14
C SER A 147 25.32 -6.52 21.39
N ALA A 148 25.31 -5.28 21.82
CA ALA A 148 24.53 -4.81 22.97
C ALA A 148 23.63 -3.63 22.60
N ALA A 149 22.52 -3.48 23.32
CA ALA A 149 21.65 -2.31 23.15
C ALA A 149 22.41 -1.01 23.41
N GLY A 150 22.34 -0.10 22.47
CA GLY A 150 23.06 1.18 22.49
C GLY A 150 24.38 1.17 21.74
N ASP A 151 24.85 0.03 21.28
CA ASP A 151 26.03 0.00 20.41
C ASP A 151 25.71 0.75 19.10
N THR A 152 26.69 1.52 18.64
CA THR A 152 26.55 2.35 17.45
C THR A 152 27.73 2.17 16.50
N GLY A 153 27.47 2.35 15.24
CA GLY A 153 28.47 2.43 14.20
C GLY A 153 27.92 3.13 12.97
N SER A 154 28.65 3.11 11.87
CA SER A 154 28.19 3.70 10.62
C SER A 154 28.76 2.96 9.42
N ILE A 155 28.04 3.02 8.31
CA ILE A 155 28.54 2.60 6.99
C ILE A 155 28.76 3.86 6.19
N ARG A 156 30.02 4.09 5.77
CA ARG A 156 30.36 5.22 4.92
C ARG A 156 30.50 4.76 3.47
N VAL A 157 29.75 5.40 2.59
CA VAL A 157 29.80 5.12 1.15
C VAL A 157 30.40 6.31 0.43
N THR A 158 31.47 6.05 -0.32
CA THR A 158 32.14 7.04 -1.15
C THR A 158 32.32 6.50 -2.58
N ALA A 159 32.49 7.39 -3.54
CA ALA A 159 32.77 6.95 -4.90
C ALA A 159 33.74 7.91 -5.58
N ALA A 160 34.46 7.41 -6.60
CA ALA A 160 35.40 8.18 -7.41
C ALA A 160 35.38 7.67 -8.84
N GLY A 161 35.45 8.58 -9.82
CA GLY A 161 35.51 8.30 -11.26
C GLY A 161 35.89 9.54 -12.03
N GLU A 162 36.53 9.38 -13.21
CA GLU A 162 36.89 10.48 -14.06
C GLU A 162 35.63 11.14 -14.67
N GLY A 163 35.56 12.46 -14.67
CA GLY A 163 34.41 13.22 -15.17
C GLY A 163 33.17 13.18 -14.25
N LEU A 164 33.29 12.63 -13.05
CA LEU A 164 32.20 12.51 -12.07
C LEU A 164 32.55 13.28 -10.78
N ALA A 165 31.55 13.95 -10.20
CA ALA A 165 31.62 14.62 -8.91
C ALA A 165 30.67 13.92 -7.91
N PHE A 166 31.21 12.98 -7.14
CA PHE A 166 30.43 12.21 -6.19
C PHE A 166 30.22 12.92 -4.86
N THR A 167 28.96 12.89 -4.38
CA THR A 167 28.62 13.17 -2.98
C THR A 167 28.40 11.84 -2.28
N GLY A 168 29.22 11.55 -1.25
CA GLY A 168 29.10 10.32 -0.45
C GLY A 168 27.88 10.33 0.45
N HIS A 169 27.61 9.17 1.07
CA HIS A 169 26.52 8.98 2.03
C HIS A 169 27.03 8.24 3.26
N THR A 170 26.38 8.45 4.41
CA THR A 170 26.67 7.73 5.64
C THR A 170 25.35 7.20 6.20
N VAL A 171 25.35 5.91 6.53
CA VAL A 171 24.21 5.24 7.20
C VAL A 171 24.61 5.02 8.65
N ASP A 172 23.91 5.63 9.58
CA ASP A 172 24.12 5.42 11.02
C ASP A 172 23.44 4.11 11.45
N VAL A 173 24.14 3.33 12.27
CA VAL A 173 23.66 2.04 12.78
C VAL A 173 23.54 2.13 14.29
N LEU A 174 22.36 1.78 14.80
CA LEU A 174 22.05 1.65 16.22
C LEU A 174 21.60 0.22 16.50
N VAL A 175 22.17 -0.43 17.53
CA VAL A 175 21.74 -1.76 17.98
C VAL A 175 20.71 -1.61 19.11
N GLY A 176 19.62 -2.38 19.02
CA GLY A 176 18.63 -2.48 20.09
C GLY A 176 17.84 -1.19 20.33
N GLY A 177 17.73 -0.32 19.36
CA GLY A 177 16.83 0.84 19.41
C GLY A 177 15.37 0.44 19.61
N PRO A 178 14.45 1.40 19.80
CA PRO A 178 13.05 1.08 20.02
C PRO A 178 12.47 0.24 18.87
N GLU A 179 11.85 -0.88 19.22
CA GLU A 179 11.15 -1.76 18.29
C GLU A 179 9.81 -2.16 18.89
N LEU A 180 8.72 -1.69 18.28
CA LEU A 180 7.39 -1.85 18.81
C LEU A 180 6.65 -2.98 18.12
N LEU A 181 6.29 -4.02 18.87
CA LEU A 181 5.37 -5.07 18.43
C LEU A 181 3.96 -4.74 18.90
N ASN A 182 2.98 -4.92 18.04
CA ASN A 182 1.58 -4.61 18.29
C ASN A 182 0.90 -5.78 19.01
N LYS A 183 0.11 -5.48 20.04
CA LYS A 183 -0.66 -6.48 20.79
C LYS A 183 -1.65 -7.18 19.86
N GLN A 184 -1.64 -8.50 19.85
CA GLN A 184 -2.64 -9.28 19.12
C GLN A 184 -3.96 -9.27 19.90
N LEU A 185 -5.05 -8.88 19.21
CA LEU A 185 -6.39 -8.87 19.78
C LEU A 185 -7.15 -10.11 19.30
N ALA A 186 -7.96 -10.64 20.19
CA ALA A 186 -8.92 -11.68 19.81
C ALA A 186 -10.03 -11.07 18.94
N GLU A 187 -10.46 -11.82 17.93
CA GLU A 187 -11.61 -11.43 17.10
C GLU A 187 -12.84 -11.18 17.97
N PRO A 188 -13.46 -9.99 17.86
CA PRO A 188 -14.62 -9.66 18.68
C PRO A 188 -15.84 -10.44 18.21
N ALA A 189 -16.69 -10.84 19.17
CA ALA A 189 -17.90 -11.58 18.87
C ALA A 189 -19.16 -10.83 19.34
N GLY A 190 -20.22 -10.97 18.57
CA GLY A 190 -21.55 -10.52 19.01
C GLY A 190 -21.92 -9.09 18.65
N PHE A 191 -21.05 -8.32 18.02
CA PHE A 191 -21.34 -6.96 17.57
C PHE A 191 -22.41 -6.96 16.46
N ARG A 192 -23.25 -5.92 16.47
CA ARG A 192 -24.25 -5.65 15.44
C ARG A 192 -23.82 -4.43 14.64
N ALA A 193 -24.35 -4.29 13.44
CA ALA A 193 -24.23 -3.08 12.67
C ALA A 193 -24.70 -1.85 13.48
N GLY A 194 -23.86 -0.81 13.53
CA GLY A 194 -24.08 0.39 14.34
C GLY A 194 -23.48 0.35 15.76
N ASP A 195 -23.00 -0.80 16.24
CA ASP A 195 -22.35 -0.92 17.54
C ASP A 195 -20.93 -0.31 17.52
N THR A 196 -20.42 0.02 18.71
CA THR A 196 -19.02 0.46 18.89
C THR A 196 -18.22 -0.64 19.58
N PHE A 197 -17.14 -1.07 18.93
CA PHE A 197 -16.15 -1.98 19.47
C PHE A 197 -15.09 -1.21 20.25
N PRO A 198 -14.89 -1.47 21.56
CA PRO A 198 -13.83 -0.86 22.35
C PRO A 198 -12.52 -1.66 22.16
N ALA A 199 -11.65 -1.23 21.26
CA ALA A 199 -10.38 -1.90 20.94
C ALA A 199 -9.30 -1.62 22.01
N PRO A 200 -8.83 -2.63 22.80
CA PRO A 200 -7.80 -2.44 23.82
C PRO A 200 -6.41 -2.50 23.19
N LEU A 201 -6.10 -1.52 22.34
CA LEU A 201 -4.84 -1.42 21.60
C LEU A 201 -3.65 -1.28 22.55
N GLY A 202 -2.50 -1.75 22.12
CA GLY A 202 -1.27 -1.65 22.90
C GLY A 202 -0.07 -2.19 22.10
N PHE A 203 1.10 -2.00 22.66
CA PHE A 203 2.34 -2.48 22.08
C PHE A 203 3.29 -2.99 23.16
N ARG A 204 4.29 -3.76 22.76
CA ARG A 204 5.48 -4.09 23.53
C ARG A 204 6.69 -3.54 22.79
N ASN A 205 7.51 -2.77 23.47
CA ASN A 205 8.85 -2.46 22.99
C ASN A 205 9.75 -3.67 23.31
N VAL A 206 10.20 -4.35 22.25
CA VAL A 206 11.15 -5.48 22.36
C VAL A 206 12.59 -5.04 22.11
N GLY A 207 12.79 -3.76 21.76
CA GLY A 207 14.11 -3.13 21.72
C GLY A 207 14.64 -2.89 23.12
N GLY A 208 15.96 -3.01 23.31
CA GLY A 208 16.64 -2.78 24.60
C GLY A 208 16.62 -1.32 25.04
N LEU A 209 16.42 -0.38 24.09
CA LEU A 209 16.33 1.05 24.38
C LEU A 209 14.88 1.54 24.33
N GLY A 210 14.60 2.57 25.10
CA GLY A 210 13.35 3.33 25.02
C GLY A 210 13.40 4.43 23.96
N GLY A 211 12.32 5.21 23.90
CA GLY A 211 12.20 6.38 23.03
C GLY A 211 11.39 7.48 23.70
N ASP A 212 11.22 8.60 23.00
CA ASP A 212 10.57 9.83 23.50
C ASP A 212 9.28 10.20 22.78
N GLY A 213 8.74 9.32 21.94
CA GLY A 213 7.47 9.50 21.25
C GLY A 213 7.00 8.26 20.52
N VAL A 214 5.69 8.16 20.42
CA VAL A 214 5.00 7.05 19.72
C VAL A 214 3.92 7.60 18.83
N LEU A 215 3.85 7.10 17.59
CA LEU A 215 2.75 7.29 16.67
C LEU A 215 1.92 6.00 16.59
N LEU A 216 0.64 6.10 16.91
CA LEU A 216 -0.36 5.07 16.63
C LEU A 216 -1.06 5.40 15.32
N ARG A 217 -1.08 4.47 14.39
CA ARG A 217 -1.94 4.51 13.21
C ARG A 217 -3.01 3.42 13.35
N VAL A 218 -4.26 3.77 13.10
CA VAL A 218 -5.39 2.84 13.03
C VAL A 218 -6.05 3.02 11.67
N SER A 219 -6.33 1.93 10.97
CA SER A 219 -6.98 1.95 9.66
C SER A 219 -8.13 0.94 9.63
N GLY A 220 -9.31 1.35 9.17
CA GLY A 220 -10.51 0.53 9.09
C GLY A 220 -11.08 0.50 7.68
N THR A 221 -11.61 -0.67 7.26
CA THR A 221 -12.31 -0.81 5.98
C THR A 221 -13.63 -0.04 5.97
N ARG A 222 -14.30 0.00 4.82
CA ARG A 222 -15.48 0.84 4.54
C ARG A 222 -16.55 0.85 5.63
N GLY A 223 -16.83 -0.31 6.25
CA GLY A 223 -17.84 -0.43 7.30
C GLY A 223 -17.38 0.03 8.68
N LEU A 224 -16.14 0.53 8.83
CA LEU A 224 -15.60 1.00 10.10
C LEU A 224 -15.32 2.50 10.04
N SER A 225 -15.51 3.17 11.18
CA SER A 225 -15.14 4.58 11.36
C SER A 225 -14.60 4.82 12.76
N PHE A 226 -13.88 5.92 12.92
CA PHE A 226 -13.26 6.29 14.19
C PHE A 226 -13.86 7.62 14.66
N PRO A 227 -14.64 7.62 15.76
CA PRO A 227 -15.14 8.86 16.34
C PRO A 227 -13.97 9.77 16.75
N ALA A 228 -14.06 11.06 16.38
CA ALA A 228 -13.00 12.06 16.64
C ALA A 228 -12.99 12.49 18.12
N THR A 229 -12.68 11.57 19.04
CA THR A 229 -12.85 11.75 20.48
C THR A 229 -11.59 12.17 21.23
N PHE A 230 -10.39 12.01 20.65
CA PHE A 230 -9.14 12.27 21.39
C PHE A 230 -8.38 13.46 20.81
N GLY A 231 -7.99 14.41 21.68
CA GLY A 231 -7.37 15.66 21.27
C GLY A 231 -5.91 15.55 20.77
N ASN A 232 -5.25 14.42 21.03
CA ASN A 232 -3.93 14.10 20.48
C ASN A 232 -4.00 13.13 19.30
N CYS A 233 -5.19 12.98 18.71
CA CYS A 233 -5.42 12.18 17.52
C CYS A 233 -5.95 13.04 16.37
N TRP A 234 -5.59 12.67 15.16
CA TRP A 234 -6.07 13.24 13.91
C TRP A 234 -6.78 12.15 13.12
N TYR A 235 -7.87 12.53 12.48
CA TYR A 235 -8.79 11.60 11.84
C TYR A 235 -8.95 11.96 10.38
N ASP A 236 -8.87 10.95 9.54
CA ASP A 236 -9.19 11.05 8.13
C ASP A 236 -10.40 10.15 7.87
N PRO A 237 -11.62 10.73 7.75
CA PRO A 237 -12.78 9.97 7.40
C PRO A 237 -12.63 9.48 5.95
N ARG A 238 -13.05 8.26 5.71
CA ARG A 238 -13.04 7.68 4.35
C ARG A 238 -13.75 8.61 3.36
N ASP A 239 -13.14 8.83 2.18
CA ASP A 239 -13.80 9.48 1.06
C ASP A 239 -15.03 8.66 0.62
N PRO A 240 -16.25 9.23 0.64
CA PRO A 240 -17.45 8.54 0.20
C PRO A 240 -17.40 8.06 -1.25
N GLU A 241 -16.63 8.72 -2.11
CA GLU A 241 -16.46 8.37 -3.52
C GLU A 241 -15.48 7.21 -3.73
N ASP A 242 -14.56 6.97 -2.78
CA ASP A 242 -13.70 5.80 -2.78
C ASP A 242 -14.41 4.63 -2.08
N LEU A 243 -15.03 3.77 -2.88
CA LEU A 243 -15.83 2.65 -2.39
C LEU A 243 -15.04 1.61 -1.60
N LEU A 244 -13.73 1.51 -1.81
CA LEU A 244 -12.80 0.63 -1.08
C LEU A 244 -11.89 1.40 -0.13
N GLY A 245 -12.05 2.72 -0.05
CA GLY A 245 -11.28 3.60 0.82
C GLY A 245 -11.39 3.24 2.28
N ARG A 246 -10.36 3.59 3.03
CA ARG A 246 -10.24 3.31 4.46
C ARG A 246 -10.44 4.57 5.28
N SER A 247 -11.02 4.43 6.48
CA SER A 247 -10.93 5.46 7.51
C SER A 247 -9.60 5.32 8.23
N GLU A 248 -8.97 6.44 8.59
CA GLU A 248 -7.72 6.47 9.36
C GLU A 248 -7.85 7.30 10.63
N ALA A 249 -7.08 6.91 11.63
CA ALA A 249 -6.80 7.72 12.82
C ALA A 249 -5.32 7.63 13.17
N LEU A 250 -4.70 8.77 13.43
CA LEU A 250 -3.29 8.91 13.79
C LEU A 250 -3.20 9.60 15.13
N CYS A 251 -2.62 8.94 16.15
CA CYS A 251 -2.48 9.52 17.49
C CYS A 251 -1.00 9.66 17.85
N VAL A 252 -0.62 10.84 18.33
CA VAL A 252 0.74 11.15 18.77
C VAL A 252 0.78 11.12 20.28
N PHE A 253 1.71 10.33 20.81
CA PHE A 253 2.00 10.27 22.24
C PHE A 253 3.36 10.88 22.49
N ASP A 254 3.37 11.94 23.30
CA ASP A 254 4.58 12.55 23.81
C ASP A 254 5.04 11.83 25.08
N GLY A 255 6.32 11.72 25.26
CA GLY A 255 6.91 11.24 26.51
C GLY A 255 7.73 9.97 26.34
N GLU A 256 8.55 9.72 27.33
CA GLU A 256 9.48 8.61 27.36
C GLU A 256 8.75 7.28 27.58
N PHE A 257 9.18 6.27 26.85
CA PHE A 257 8.83 4.88 27.09
C PHE A 257 10.09 4.01 27.19
N ALA A 258 10.04 2.99 28.02
CA ALA A 258 11.21 2.16 28.32
C ALA A 258 11.42 1.05 27.28
N GLY A 259 12.66 0.56 27.14
CA GLY A 259 12.97 -0.71 26.51
C GLY A 259 12.36 -1.89 27.28
N ASP A 260 12.18 -3.01 26.63
CA ASP A 260 11.65 -4.25 27.21
C ASP A 260 10.34 -4.08 28.02
N ALA A 261 9.46 -3.18 27.59
CA ALA A 261 8.25 -2.82 28.31
C ALA A 261 7.01 -2.85 27.43
N ALA A 262 5.86 -3.18 28.02
CA ALA A 262 4.57 -3.18 27.36
C ALA A 262 3.71 -1.98 27.78
N TYR A 263 2.95 -1.46 26.84
CA TYR A 263 2.06 -0.32 27.01
C TYR A 263 0.70 -0.58 26.37
N GLY A 264 -0.35 -0.05 26.98
CA GLY A 264 -1.70 -0.02 26.43
C GLY A 264 -2.25 1.38 26.45
N LEU A 265 -3.38 1.58 25.81
CA LEU A 265 -4.12 2.85 25.88
C LEU A 265 -4.81 2.97 27.24
N SER A 266 -4.89 4.21 27.78
CA SER A 266 -5.58 4.52 29.05
C SER A 266 -7.05 4.16 29.03
N VAL A 267 -7.68 4.22 27.85
CA VAL A 267 -9.03 3.73 27.56
C VAL A 267 -9.03 3.00 26.23
N PRO A 268 -9.93 2.03 26.02
CA PRO A 268 -10.03 1.35 24.72
C PRO A 268 -10.33 2.34 23.58
N PHE A 269 -9.73 2.11 22.42
CA PHE A 269 -9.94 2.92 21.22
C PHE A 269 -11.32 2.58 20.61
N PRO A 270 -12.22 3.56 20.39
CA PRO A 270 -13.54 3.30 19.87
C PRO A 270 -13.53 3.07 18.37
N VAL A 271 -14.03 1.93 17.93
CA VAL A 271 -14.22 1.57 16.52
C VAL A 271 -15.72 1.41 16.28
N GLN A 272 -16.31 2.28 15.48
CA GLN A 272 -17.75 2.26 15.20
C GLN A 272 -18.01 1.48 13.91
N THR A 273 -18.93 0.53 13.98
CA THR A 273 -19.43 -0.20 12.80
C THR A 273 -20.55 0.58 12.13
N ALA A 274 -20.56 0.64 10.81
CA ALA A 274 -21.65 1.24 10.03
C ALA A 274 -22.88 0.32 9.99
N GLY A 275 -24.04 0.85 9.61
CA GLY A 275 -25.26 0.07 9.41
C GLY A 275 -25.16 -1.02 8.35
N PHE A 276 -24.24 -0.85 7.42
CA PHE A 276 -23.95 -1.81 6.33
C PHE A 276 -22.73 -2.72 6.60
N ALA A 277 -22.06 -2.59 7.73
CA ALA A 277 -20.89 -3.43 8.06
C ALA A 277 -21.28 -4.92 8.17
N LEU A 278 -20.39 -5.80 7.68
CA LEU A 278 -20.55 -7.26 7.78
C LEU A 278 -19.21 -7.96 8.04
N TYR A 279 -18.28 -7.90 7.08
CA TYR A 279 -16.95 -8.54 7.14
C TYR A 279 -15.85 -7.48 7.05
N ASP A 280 -15.88 -6.53 7.96
CA ASP A 280 -14.92 -5.46 7.99
C ASP A 280 -13.67 -5.84 8.76
N ALA A 281 -12.56 -5.17 8.45
CA ALA A 281 -11.28 -5.41 9.09
C ALA A 281 -10.64 -4.09 9.54
N MET A 282 -9.93 -4.16 10.66
CA MET A 282 -9.13 -3.08 11.19
C MET A 282 -7.68 -3.53 11.26
N SER A 283 -6.75 -2.66 10.89
CA SER A 283 -5.33 -2.82 11.17
C SER A 283 -4.82 -1.68 12.04
N TYR A 284 -3.78 -1.92 12.82
CA TYR A 284 -3.13 -0.86 13.57
C TYR A 284 -1.65 -1.12 13.78
N SER A 285 -0.91 -0.05 14.02
CA SER A 285 0.50 -0.10 14.33
C SER A 285 0.92 1.01 15.26
N PHE A 286 1.81 0.67 16.20
CA PHE A 286 2.57 1.63 16.98
C PHE A 286 3.97 1.73 16.41
N THR A 287 4.46 2.95 16.20
CA THR A 287 5.80 3.22 15.68
C THR A 287 6.53 4.17 16.63
N ALA A 288 7.73 3.83 17.01
CA ALA A 288 8.59 4.73 17.76
C ALA A 288 9.07 5.86 16.84
N VAL A 289 8.69 7.07 17.16
CA VAL A 289 9.07 8.27 16.40
C VAL A 289 9.01 9.48 17.33
N PRO A 290 10.00 10.39 17.30
CA PRO A 290 9.95 11.62 18.08
C PRO A 290 8.65 12.37 17.81
N ALA A 291 7.97 12.81 18.86
CA ALA A 291 6.65 13.44 18.76
C ALA A 291 6.65 14.69 17.87
N ALA A 292 7.75 15.44 17.83
CA ALA A 292 7.91 16.57 16.91
C ALA A 292 7.85 16.12 15.44
N GLN A 293 8.57 15.06 15.09
CA GLN A 293 8.58 14.49 13.75
C GLN A 293 7.19 13.91 13.37
N ALA A 294 6.52 13.24 14.31
CA ALA A 294 5.15 12.75 14.08
C ALA A 294 4.19 13.89 13.74
N ARG A 295 4.28 15.03 14.43
CA ARG A 295 3.46 16.22 14.15
C ARG A 295 3.78 16.85 12.79
N GLU A 296 5.02 16.83 12.36
CA GLU A 296 5.41 17.31 11.03
C GLU A 296 4.78 16.45 9.92
N LEU A 297 4.77 15.12 10.10
CA LEU A 297 4.10 14.20 9.17
C LEU A 297 2.58 14.48 9.09
N LEU A 298 1.94 14.74 10.23
CA LEU A 298 0.52 15.05 10.30
C LEU A 298 0.19 16.41 9.65
N ALA A 299 1.08 17.38 9.74
CA ALA A 299 0.88 18.70 9.14
C ALA A 299 0.90 18.69 7.59
N GLN A 300 1.36 17.60 6.99
CA GLN A 300 1.40 17.42 5.53
C GLN A 300 0.12 16.79 4.94
N GLY A 301 -0.78 16.28 5.80
CA GLY A 301 -2.04 15.64 5.40
C GLY A 301 -3.27 16.49 5.74
N ASP A 302 -4.40 16.13 5.17
CA ASP A 302 -5.71 16.80 5.40
C ASP A 302 -6.46 16.25 6.63
N HIS A 303 -5.73 15.68 7.59
CA HIS A 303 -6.31 15.07 8.78
C HIS A 303 -6.95 16.11 9.72
N GLN A 304 -8.11 15.79 10.26
CA GLN A 304 -8.86 16.64 11.17
C GLN A 304 -8.53 16.31 12.64
N PRO A 305 -8.14 17.30 13.47
CA PRO A 305 -7.84 17.04 14.87
C PRO A 305 -9.10 16.67 15.66
N GLY A 306 -8.95 15.73 16.59
CA GLY A 306 -9.97 15.43 17.57
C GLY A 306 -10.11 16.51 18.63
N THR A 307 -11.22 16.52 19.35
CA THR A 307 -11.60 17.63 20.25
C THR A 307 -11.70 17.26 21.72
N GLY A 308 -11.57 15.98 22.07
CA GLY A 308 -11.72 15.48 23.46
C GLY A 308 -10.43 15.49 24.27
N PRO A 309 -10.40 14.82 25.41
CA PRO A 309 -9.19 14.65 26.21
C PRO A 309 -8.12 13.88 25.42
N ALA A 310 -6.86 14.07 25.81
CA ALA A 310 -5.79 13.29 25.23
C ALA A 310 -5.92 11.80 25.62
N LEU A 311 -5.63 10.94 24.67
CA LEU A 311 -5.43 9.51 24.91
C LEU A 311 -4.02 9.32 25.47
N GLU A 312 -3.84 8.49 26.49
CA GLU A 312 -2.57 8.31 27.17
C GLU A 312 -2.06 6.87 27.00
N LEU A 313 -0.74 6.69 27.07
CA LEU A 313 -0.10 5.39 27.19
C LEU A 313 0.05 5.03 28.67
N VAL A 314 -0.34 3.81 29.01
CA VAL A 314 -0.23 3.26 30.36
C VAL A 314 0.69 2.04 30.33
N ARG A 315 1.72 2.03 31.15
CA ARG A 315 2.57 0.84 31.27
C ARG A 315 1.78 -0.35 31.78
N LEU A 316 1.86 -1.45 31.06
CA LEU A 316 1.23 -2.72 31.43
C LEU A 316 2.18 -3.55 32.31
N PRO A 317 1.65 -4.48 33.13
CA PRO A 317 2.46 -5.52 33.72
C PRO A 317 3.23 -6.29 32.63
N GLU A 318 4.33 -6.90 33.01
CA GLU A 318 5.16 -7.69 32.11
C GLU A 318 4.29 -8.74 31.41
N ALA A 319 4.30 -8.71 30.07
CA ALA A 319 3.44 -9.55 29.22
C ALA A 319 4.32 -10.47 28.37
N ASP A 320 3.84 -11.68 28.12
CA ASP A 320 4.49 -12.63 27.22
C ASP A 320 4.62 -12.02 25.81
N PRO A 321 5.83 -11.96 25.22
CA PRO A 321 6.04 -11.49 23.85
C PRO A 321 5.18 -12.21 22.79
N ALA A 322 4.82 -13.49 23.01
CA ALA A 322 3.99 -14.27 22.11
C ALA A 322 2.61 -13.64 21.81
N GLY A 323 2.14 -12.71 22.67
CA GLY A 323 0.91 -11.96 22.45
C GLY A 323 1.06 -10.71 21.56
N TYR A 324 2.23 -10.49 20.94
CA TYR A 324 2.54 -9.31 20.15
C TYR A 324 3.15 -9.71 18.79
N SER A 325 2.95 -8.88 17.77
CA SER A 325 3.47 -9.10 16.41
C SER A 325 3.78 -7.77 15.73
N ARG A 326 4.64 -7.79 14.71
CA ARG A 326 4.89 -6.63 13.85
C ARG A 326 3.61 -6.16 13.15
N TRP A 327 2.70 -7.08 12.83
CA TRP A 327 1.42 -6.82 12.17
C TRP A 327 0.27 -7.07 13.14
N ALA A 328 -0.62 -6.09 13.25
CA ALA A 328 -1.88 -6.26 13.97
C ALA A 328 -3.04 -5.95 13.03
N GLU A 329 -3.76 -6.98 12.68
CA GLU A 329 -4.97 -6.91 11.88
C GLU A 329 -6.05 -7.74 12.57
N LEU A 330 -7.27 -7.20 12.60
CA LEU A 330 -8.40 -7.76 13.33
C LEU A 330 -9.62 -7.76 12.42
N ASP A 331 -10.20 -8.92 12.21
CA ASP A 331 -11.53 -9.02 11.60
C ASP A 331 -12.59 -8.61 12.64
N ILE A 332 -13.55 -7.82 12.19
CA ILE A 332 -14.68 -7.34 12.99
C ILE A 332 -15.97 -7.84 12.35
N PRO A 333 -16.31 -9.13 12.55
CA PRO A 333 -17.52 -9.70 12.01
C PRO A 333 -18.74 -9.07 12.71
N THR A 334 -19.62 -8.52 11.90
CA THR A 334 -20.82 -7.82 12.37
C THR A 334 -22.04 -8.69 12.10
N LYS A 335 -22.94 -8.83 13.08
CA LYS A 335 -24.23 -9.48 12.88
C LYS A 335 -25.12 -8.62 12.00
N ASN A 336 -25.09 -8.91 10.72
CA ASN A 336 -25.85 -8.24 9.69
C ASN A 336 -26.25 -9.26 8.61
N THR A 337 -27.14 -8.86 7.70
CA THR A 337 -27.56 -9.65 6.54
C THR A 337 -27.44 -8.83 5.27
N PHE A 338 -27.27 -9.48 4.16
CA PHE A 338 -27.47 -8.93 2.82
C PHE A 338 -28.64 -9.70 2.17
N ASP A 339 -29.17 -9.19 1.05
CA ASP A 339 -30.28 -9.78 0.32
C ASP A 339 -30.00 -9.60 -1.17
N LEU A 340 -29.50 -10.68 -1.80
CA LEU A 340 -29.17 -10.69 -3.23
C LEU A 340 -30.36 -11.20 -4.03
N ASP A 341 -30.73 -10.45 -5.06
CA ASP A 341 -31.83 -10.78 -5.97
C ASP A 341 -31.32 -10.98 -7.40
N LEU A 342 -31.78 -12.04 -8.04
CA LEU A 342 -31.59 -12.30 -9.47
C LEU A 342 -32.95 -12.28 -10.17
N THR A 343 -33.10 -11.37 -11.11
CA THR A 343 -34.27 -11.31 -11.98
C THR A 343 -33.93 -11.77 -13.38
N GLY A 344 -34.92 -12.35 -14.04
CA GLY A 344 -34.85 -12.72 -15.44
C GLY A 344 -35.99 -12.14 -16.26
N GLU A 345 -36.08 -12.49 -17.53
CA GLU A 345 -36.98 -11.85 -18.49
C GLU A 345 -37.89 -12.84 -19.19
N ARG A 346 -39.05 -12.36 -19.63
CA ARG A 346 -40.06 -13.17 -20.39
C ARG A 346 -40.27 -12.55 -21.76
N LEU A 347 -39.84 -13.23 -22.82
CA LEU A 347 -39.81 -12.72 -24.19
C LEU A 347 -40.55 -13.63 -25.15
N ARG A 348 -40.92 -13.07 -26.32
CA ARG A 348 -41.44 -13.82 -27.46
C ARG A 348 -40.55 -13.58 -28.66
N ALA A 349 -40.16 -14.66 -29.30
CA ALA A 349 -39.30 -14.62 -30.48
C ALA A 349 -39.66 -15.74 -31.48
N ARG A 350 -39.27 -15.55 -32.72
CA ARG A 350 -39.42 -16.53 -33.79
C ARG A 350 -38.08 -17.24 -34.01
N GLN A 351 -38.13 -18.35 -34.69
CA GLN A 351 -36.91 -19.02 -35.16
C GLN A 351 -36.10 -18.09 -36.05
N GLY A 352 -34.82 -17.99 -35.81
CA GLY A 352 -33.88 -17.12 -36.49
C GLY A 352 -33.76 -15.69 -35.92
N ASP A 353 -34.68 -15.28 -35.02
CA ASP A 353 -34.58 -13.99 -34.36
C ASP A 353 -33.39 -14.02 -33.36
N THR A 354 -32.73 -12.86 -33.22
CA THR A 354 -31.81 -12.60 -32.10
C THR A 354 -32.50 -11.63 -31.15
N VAL A 355 -32.59 -12.01 -29.90
CA VAL A 355 -33.22 -11.22 -28.84
C VAL A 355 -32.20 -10.85 -27.74
N SER A 356 -32.39 -9.68 -27.15
CA SER A 356 -31.66 -9.25 -25.97
C SER A 356 -32.39 -9.77 -24.74
N VAL A 357 -31.65 -10.32 -23.79
CA VAL A 357 -32.17 -10.84 -22.51
C VAL A 357 -31.37 -10.19 -21.38
N ASP A 358 -32.07 -9.47 -20.54
CA ASP A 358 -31.49 -8.83 -19.37
C ASP A 358 -31.68 -9.70 -18.13
N ILE A 359 -30.57 -9.98 -17.45
CA ILE A 359 -30.52 -10.57 -16.14
C ILE A 359 -30.19 -9.44 -15.17
N GLY A 360 -31.13 -9.10 -14.29
CA GLY A 360 -30.91 -8.13 -13.22
C GLY A 360 -30.27 -8.80 -12.01
N PHE A 361 -29.33 -8.11 -11.41
CA PHE A 361 -28.75 -8.41 -10.12
C PHE A 361 -29.01 -7.22 -9.18
N ALA A 362 -29.39 -7.46 -7.94
CA ALA A 362 -29.49 -6.43 -6.93
C ALA A 362 -29.00 -6.96 -5.56
N ASN A 363 -28.49 -6.07 -4.73
CA ASN A 363 -28.35 -6.27 -3.30
C ASN A 363 -29.32 -5.31 -2.59
N HIS A 364 -30.32 -5.85 -1.92
CA HIS A 364 -31.28 -5.04 -1.17
C HIS A 364 -30.80 -4.73 0.26
N GLY A 365 -29.54 -5.03 0.54
CA GLY A 365 -28.88 -4.72 1.81
C GLY A 365 -29.43 -5.51 3.01
N PRO A 366 -29.22 -5.02 4.22
CA PRO A 366 -28.50 -3.79 4.57
C PRO A 366 -26.96 -3.85 4.45
N ALA A 367 -26.35 -5.05 4.30
CA ALA A 367 -24.90 -5.17 4.29
C ALA A 367 -24.29 -5.03 2.89
N TRP A 368 -23.06 -4.50 2.87
CA TRP A 368 -22.18 -4.52 1.69
C TRP A 368 -21.30 -5.77 1.66
N LEU A 369 -20.76 -6.10 0.49
CA LEU A 369 -19.89 -7.26 0.28
C LEU A 369 -18.64 -6.88 -0.49
N ALA A 370 -17.48 -7.33 0.02
CA ALA A 370 -16.21 -7.24 -0.69
C ALA A 370 -15.24 -8.31 -0.19
N LEU A 371 -14.34 -8.79 -1.05
CA LEU A 371 -13.22 -9.63 -0.67
C LEU A 371 -12.00 -8.76 -0.37
N LEU A 372 -11.96 -8.20 0.84
CA LEU A 372 -11.02 -7.16 1.25
C LEU A 372 -9.55 -7.62 1.27
N ARG A 373 -9.29 -8.92 1.35
CA ARG A 373 -7.94 -9.48 1.41
C ARG A 373 -7.42 -9.96 0.06
N SER A 374 -8.30 -10.38 -0.84
CA SER A 374 -7.92 -10.95 -2.14
C SER A 374 -8.18 -10.01 -3.32
N GLY A 375 -9.03 -8.99 -3.16
CA GLY A 375 -9.43 -8.07 -4.22
C GLY A 375 -10.21 -8.74 -5.36
N GLY A 376 -10.69 -9.98 -5.15
CA GLY A 376 -11.53 -10.69 -6.12
C GLY A 376 -12.99 -10.28 -6.05
N GLU A 377 -13.78 -10.73 -7.02
CA GLU A 377 -15.22 -10.55 -7.01
C GLU A 377 -15.84 -11.38 -5.88
N PRO A 378 -16.62 -10.75 -4.97
CA PRO A 378 -17.22 -11.46 -3.85
C PRO A 378 -18.35 -12.39 -4.27
N ILE A 379 -19.05 -12.07 -5.38
CA ILE A 379 -20.26 -12.76 -5.81
C ILE A 379 -20.12 -13.19 -7.27
N SER A 380 -20.56 -14.41 -7.55
CA SER A 380 -20.75 -14.94 -8.90
C SER A 380 -22.06 -15.72 -8.96
N PHE A 381 -22.69 -15.75 -10.12
CA PHE A 381 -23.89 -16.52 -10.37
C PHE A 381 -23.79 -17.34 -11.67
N ALA A 382 -24.56 -18.41 -11.72
CA ALA A 382 -24.64 -19.29 -12.87
C ALA A 382 -25.81 -18.92 -13.78
N VAL A 383 -25.69 -19.18 -15.07
CA VAL A 383 -26.73 -18.96 -16.08
C VAL A 383 -26.90 -20.20 -16.92
N ASP A 384 -28.13 -20.75 -16.92
CA ASP A 384 -28.59 -21.76 -17.88
C ASP A 384 -29.43 -21.06 -18.94
N LEU A 385 -29.08 -21.21 -20.21
CA LEU A 385 -29.83 -20.63 -21.29
C LEU A 385 -31.15 -21.38 -21.57
N PRO A 386 -32.20 -20.70 -22.08
CA PRO A 386 -33.39 -21.39 -22.50
C PRO A 386 -33.07 -22.42 -23.60
N PRO A 387 -33.57 -23.66 -23.52
CA PRO A 387 -33.34 -24.64 -24.58
C PRO A 387 -33.81 -24.16 -25.95
N GLY A 388 -33.05 -24.53 -26.99
CA GLY A 388 -33.29 -24.06 -28.37
C GLY A 388 -32.72 -22.67 -28.66
N THR A 389 -31.82 -22.15 -27.82
CA THR A 389 -31.10 -20.90 -28.06
C THR A 389 -29.60 -21.06 -28.03
N THR A 390 -28.92 -20.13 -28.72
CA THR A 390 -27.44 -20.01 -28.68
C THR A 390 -27.08 -18.56 -28.34
N ALA A 391 -26.16 -18.34 -27.41
CA ALA A 391 -25.67 -17.00 -27.12
C ALA A 391 -24.85 -16.46 -28.31
N THR A 392 -25.17 -15.25 -28.76
CA THR A 392 -24.47 -14.50 -29.81
C THR A 392 -23.67 -13.33 -29.20
N THR A 393 -24.12 -12.85 -28.06
CA THR A 393 -23.42 -11.85 -27.24
C THR A 393 -23.47 -12.30 -25.80
N VAL A 394 -22.33 -12.24 -25.13
CA VAL A 394 -22.15 -12.59 -23.72
C VAL A 394 -21.60 -11.36 -22.98
N PRO A 395 -22.13 -11.00 -21.81
CA PRO A 395 -21.59 -9.91 -21.02
C PRO A 395 -20.09 -10.10 -20.71
N GLU A 396 -19.34 -9.02 -20.65
CA GLU A 396 -17.87 -9.05 -20.45
C GLU A 396 -17.45 -9.80 -19.18
N ASN A 397 -18.26 -9.68 -18.13
CA ASN A 397 -18.02 -10.33 -16.84
C ASN A 397 -18.57 -11.77 -16.76
N CYS A 398 -19.06 -12.32 -17.89
CA CYS A 398 -19.54 -13.70 -17.95
C CYS A 398 -18.59 -14.56 -18.80
N ARG A 399 -18.41 -15.79 -18.39
CA ARG A 399 -17.55 -16.77 -19.07
C ARG A 399 -18.32 -18.06 -19.30
N PRO A 400 -18.08 -18.79 -20.41
CA PRO A 400 -18.64 -20.13 -20.60
C PRO A 400 -18.30 -21.04 -19.43
N GLY A 401 -19.20 -21.95 -19.12
CA GLY A 401 -18.97 -23.00 -18.12
C GLY A 401 -17.72 -23.82 -18.47
N TRP A 402 -16.95 -24.16 -17.44
CA TRP A 402 -15.76 -25.01 -17.60
C TRP A 402 -16.14 -26.49 -17.61
N GLU A 403 -15.22 -27.35 -17.95
CA GLU A 403 -15.41 -28.81 -17.95
C GLU A 403 -15.83 -29.29 -16.55
N GLY A 404 -17.02 -29.93 -16.50
CA GLY A 404 -17.65 -30.36 -15.25
C GLY A 404 -18.63 -29.36 -14.63
N SER A 405 -18.78 -28.15 -15.18
CA SER A 405 -19.86 -27.24 -14.82
C SER A 405 -21.20 -27.70 -15.42
N GLU A 406 -22.28 -27.62 -14.64
CA GLU A 406 -23.63 -27.86 -15.12
C GLU A 406 -24.24 -26.60 -15.80
N ALA A 407 -23.66 -25.40 -15.54
CA ALA A 407 -24.15 -24.13 -16.07
C ALA A 407 -23.54 -23.80 -17.44
N ASP A 408 -24.31 -23.18 -18.31
CA ASP A 408 -23.83 -22.70 -19.61
C ASP A 408 -22.82 -21.54 -19.45
N TYR A 409 -23.06 -20.65 -18.46
CA TYR A 409 -22.20 -19.50 -18.15
C TYR A 409 -22.08 -19.25 -16.66
N HIS A 410 -20.96 -18.65 -16.27
CA HIS A 410 -20.72 -18.07 -14.94
C HIS A 410 -20.45 -16.57 -15.11
N CYS A 411 -21.20 -15.77 -14.37
CA CYS A 411 -21.11 -14.32 -14.36
C CYS A 411 -20.55 -13.82 -13.02
N PHE A 412 -19.63 -12.89 -13.06
CA PHE A 412 -18.97 -12.33 -11.90
C PHE A 412 -19.49 -10.91 -11.65
N VAL A 413 -19.89 -10.66 -10.40
CA VAL A 413 -20.32 -9.33 -9.98
C VAL A 413 -19.08 -8.60 -9.46
N GLY A 414 -18.70 -7.47 -10.08
CA GLY A 414 -17.51 -6.72 -9.71
C GLY A 414 -17.55 -6.25 -8.26
N THR A 415 -16.39 -6.16 -7.64
CA THR A 415 -16.22 -5.70 -6.25
C THR A 415 -16.13 -4.17 -6.17
N PRO A 416 -16.62 -3.51 -5.12
CA PRO A 416 -17.51 -4.02 -4.08
C PRO A 416 -18.95 -4.19 -4.58
N VAL A 417 -19.76 -4.95 -3.84
CA VAL A 417 -21.22 -4.99 -3.98
C VAL A 417 -21.80 -4.19 -2.81
N LEU A 418 -22.39 -3.03 -3.13
CA LEU A 418 -22.93 -2.13 -2.11
C LEU A 418 -24.29 -2.59 -1.62
N GLU A 419 -24.76 -1.99 -0.55
CA GLU A 419 -26.02 -2.28 0.13
C GLU A 419 -27.31 -1.98 -0.66
N ASP A 420 -27.18 -1.27 -1.78
CA ASP A 420 -28.27 -0.90 -2.70
C ASP A 420 -27.85 -1.04 -4.18
N ASP A 421 -26.82 -1.86 -4.42
CA ASP A 421 -26.24 -2.04 -5.76
C ASP A 421 -27.22 -2.76 -6.70
N THR A 422 -27.27 -2.29 -7.95
CA THR A 422 -28.04 -2.92 -9.01
C THR A 422 -27.21 -3.00 -10.28
N ARG A 423 -27.24 -4.16 -10.94
CA ARG A 423 -26.49 -4.38 -12.19
C ARG A 423 -27.33 -5.15 -13.19
N THR A 424 -27.01 -5.00 -14.48
CA THR A 424 -27.68 -5.71 -15.56
C THR A 424 -26.66 -6.44 -16.41
N PHE A 425 -26.94 -7.70 -16.70
CA PHE A 425 -26.12 -8.57 -17.54
C PHE A 425 -26.93 -8.92 -18.79
N THR A 426 -26.60 -8.29 -19.92
CA THR A 426 -27.35 -8.42 -21.17
C THR A 426 -26.75 -9.51 -22.06
N PHE A 427 -27.48 -10.58 -22.31
CA PHE A 427 -27.14 -11.63 -23.25
C PHE A 427 -27.88 -11.39 -24.60
N GLY A 428 -27.19 -11.59 -25.72
CA GLY A 428 -27.82 -11.73 -27.02
C GLY A 428 -28.06 -13.20 -27.30
N LEU A 429 -29.33 -13.62 -27.47
CA LEU A 429 -29.70 -15.01 -27.77
C LEU A 429 -30.30 -15.14 -29.15
N ARG A 430 -29.74 -16.01 -30.00
CA ARG A 430 -30.35 -16.44 -31.24
C ARG A 430 -31.28 -17.60 -30.94
N VAL A 431 -32.51 -17.56 -31.47
CA VAL A 431 -33.51 -18.63 -31.37
C VAL A 431 -33.28 -19.62 -32.50
N ASP A 432 -32.70 -20.76 -32.22
CA ASP A 432 -32.43 -21.83 -33.19
C ASP A 432 -33.67 -22.71 -33.41
N GLU A 433 -34.46 -22.91 -32.33
CA GLU A 433 -35.71 -23.67 -32.33
C GLU A 433 -36.75 -22.99 -31.43
N VAL A 434 -37.99 -22.89 -31.93
CA VAL A 434 -39.08 -22.34 -31.11
C VAL A 434 -39.67 -23.40 -30.22
N ILE A 435 -39.21 -23.39 -28.95
CA ILE A 435 -39.72 -24.26 -27.88
C ILE A 435 -40.71 -23.44 -27.03
N ARG A 436 -41.93 -23.97 -26.84
CA ARG A 436 -42.95 -23.30 -26.02
C ARG A 436 -42.52 -23.37 -24.53
N ASN A 437 -42.56 -22.23 -23.86
CA ASN A 437 -42.08 -22.07 -22.48
C ASN A 437 -40.63 -22.52 -22.27
N ALA A 438 -39.76 -22.35 -23.25
CA ALA A 438 -38.34 -22.60 -23.06
C ALA A 438 -37.84 -21.77 -21.85
N THR A 439 -37.38 -22.45 -20.83
CA THR A 439 -36.98 -21.79 -19.57
C THR A 439 -35.52 -22.06 -19.28
N GLY A 440 -34.76 -20.99 -19.19
CA GLY A 440 -33.46 -20.89 -18.57
C GLY A 440 -33.57 -20.22 -17.22
N ARG A 441 -32.46 -20.04 -16.54
CA ARG A 441 -32.39 -19.39 -15.23
C ARG A 441 -31.02 -18.76 -14.97
N ALA A 442 -31.01 -17.72 -14.16
CA ALA A 442 -29.85 -17.25 -13.45
C ALA A 442 -30.00 -17.64 -11.98
N TYR A 443 -28.93 -18.10 -11.32
CA TYR A 443 -29.02 -18.57 -9.93
C TYR A 443 -27.64 -18.56 -9.25
N PHE A 444 -27.65 -18.45 -7.92
CA PHE A 444 -26.44 -18.67 -7.15
C PHE A 444 -26.22 -20.18 -6.95
N PRO A 445 -25.07 -20.74 -7.38
CA PRO A 445 -24.82 -22.19 -7.30
C PRO A 445 -24.38 -22.66 -5.91
N TYR A 446 -24.38 -21.77 -4.91
CA TYR A 446 -23.96 -22.04 -3.54
C TYR A 446 -24.85 -21.33 -2.52
N THR A 447 -24.89 -21.85 -1.29
CA THR A 447 -25.57 -21.20 -0.19
C THR A 447 -24.68 -20.14 0.43
N MET A 448 -25.18 -18.95 0.62
CA MET A 448 -24.47 -17.82 1.22
C MET A 448 -24.86 -17.66 2.70
N PRO A 449 -23.89 -17.68 3.62
CA PRO A 449 -24.17 -17.30 5.00
C PRO A 449 -24.60 -15.83 5.05
N ASN A 450 -25.53 -15.50 5.95
CA ASN A 450 -26.09 -14.16 6.13
C ASN A 450 -27.00 -13.64 4.99
N GLU A 451 -27.37 -14.49 4.02
CA GLU A 451 -28.42 -14.19 3.04
C GLU A 451 -29.79 -14.03 3.74
N GLY A 452 -30.47 -12.91 3.45
CA GLY A 452 -31.74 -12.54 4.11
C GLY A 452 -32.96 -13.21 3.52
N ASP A 453 -33.05 -13.33 2.19
CA ASP A 453 -34.16 -13.97 1.47
C ASP A 453 -33.70 -14.89 0.32
N PRO A 454 -33.34 -16.14 0.60
CA PRO A 454 -32.90 -17.06 -0.45
C PRO A 454 -33.99 -17.43 -1.48
N ALA A 455 -35.22 -16.94 -1.35
CA ALA A 455 -36.27 -17.20 -2.31
C ALA A 455 -36.14 -16.40 -3.61
N ASN A 456 -35.41 -15.27 -3.60
CA ASN A 456 -35.12 -14.43 -4.77
C ASN A 456 -33.72 -14.68 -5.37
N ASP A 457 -32.99 -15.68 -4.87
CA ASP A 457 -31.64 -16.09 -5.35
C ASP A 457 -31.64 -16.62 -6.80
N SER A 458 -32.77 -16.59 -7.50
CA SER A 458 -32.86 -17.08 -8.87
C SER A 458 -33.89 -16.36 -9.72
N GLY A 459 -33.48 -15.97 -10.93
CA GLY A 459 -34.33 -15.37 -11.96
C GLY A 459 -34.59 -16.32 -13.13
N SER A 460 -35.83 -16.39 -13.58
CA SER A 460 -36.24 -17.23 -14.71
C SER A 460 -36.16 -16.46 -16.04
N ILE A 461 -35.51 -17.03 -17.04
CA ILE A 461 -35.49 -16.55 -18.41
C ILE A 461 -36.47 -17.38 -19.22
N VAL A 462 -37.58 -16.81 -19.69
CA VAL A 462 -38.66 -17.59 -20.36
C VAL A 462 -38.89 -17.07 -21.76
N LEU A 463 -38.64 -17.93 -22.76
CA LEU A 463 -38.97 -17.67 -24.14
C LEU A 463 -40.30 -18.31 -24.51
N ASN A 464 -41.07 -17.58 -25.33
CA ASN A 464 -42.36 -18.01 -25.87
C ASN A 464 -43.36 -18.53 -24.80
N PRO A 465 -43.61 -17.74 -23.70
CA PRO A 465 -44.52 -18.13 -22.64
C PRO A 465 -45.94 -18.36 -23.21
N THR A 466 -46.61 -19.42 -22.71
CA THR A 466 -48.04 -19.61 -23.00
C THR A 466 -48.84 -18.48 -22.35
N ARG A 467 -49.90 -17.99 -23.05
CA ARG A 467 -50.87 -17.09 -22.44
C ARG A 467 -51.52 -17.84 -21.24
N LYS A 468 -51.51 -17.25 -20.06
CA LYS A 468 -52.43 -17.65 -19.03
C LYS A 468 -53.82 -17.37 -19.59
N GLY A 469 -54.63 -18.44 -19.72
CA GLY A 469 -56.04 -18.35 -20.13
C GLY A 469 -56.83 -17.61 -19.04
#